data_ea556b4e8f10f5fe88cc1e1a05ff2660
#
_entry.id   ea556b4e8f10f5fe88cc1e1a05ff2660
#
_cell.length_a   1.000
_cell.length_b   1.000
_cell.length_c   1.000
_cell.angle_alpha   90.00
_cell.angle_beta   90.00
_cell.angle_gamma   90.00
#
_symmetry.space_group_name_H-M   'P 1'
#
loop_
_entity.id
_entity.type
_entity.pdbx_description
1 polymer ?
#
loop_
_entity_poly.entity_id
_entity_poly.type
_entity_poly.pdbx_seq_one_letter_code
_entity_poly.pdbx_strand_id
1 'polypeptide(L)'
;MSVVLPLRGVTALSDFRVEKLFQKAAALGLPEVKLSSEFWYFVGSEKALDAATVEKLQALLAAQSVEQTPKAREGLHLFLVTPRLGTISPWASKATNIAENCGLEGIERIERGMAVWLEGALTDGQKQQWAALLHDRMTESVLTDIDAAAQLFHHIQSETFSSVDVLGGGKEALVKANTEMGLALSADEIDYLVENYQALNRNPSDVELMMFAQANSEHCRHKIFNADFILNGEKQPKSLFGMIRDTHNAHPEGTVVAYKDNSSVIEGAKIERLYPNAAENQGYRFHEEDTHIIMKVETHNHPTAIAPFAGAATGAGGEIRDEGATGKGSRPKAGLTGFTVSNLNIPGLEQPWEQAYGK
;
A
#
# COMPACT_ATOMS: atom_id res chain seq x y z
N MET A 1 -22.31 -18.11 9.43
CA MET A 1 -20.84 -18.24 9.61
C MET A 1 -20.33 -19.04 8.44
N SER A 2 -19.34 -18.55 7.75
CA SER A 2 -18.73 -19.29 6.63
C SER A 2 -18.06 -20.56 7.14
N VAL A 3 -18.18 -21.63 6.38
CA VAL A 3 -17.41 -22.85 6.60
C VAL A 3 -16.02 -22.62 6.05
N VAL A 4 -14.97 -22.86 6.84
CA VAL A 4 -13.59 -22.69 6.41
C VAL A 4 -12.93 -24.05 6.23
N LEU A 5 -12.50 -24.35 5.00
CA LEU A 5 -11.76 -25.55 4.65
C LEU A 5 -10.26 -25.26 4.67
N PRO A 6 -9.47 -25.83 5.60
CA PRO A 6 -8.02 -25.72 5.57
C PRO A 6 -7.42 -26.75 4.61
N LEU A 7 -6.50 -26.31 3.76
CA LEU A 7 -5.73 -27.15 2.85
C LEU A 7 -4.24 -26.93 3.11
N ARG A 8 -3.49 -28.01 3.22
CA ARG A 8 -2.03 -27.99 3.42
C ARG A 8 -1.32 -27.94 2.08
N GLY A 9 -0.47 -26.94 1.91
CA GLY A 9 0.32 -26.73 0.70
C GLY A 9 1.75 -27.21 0.79
N VAL A 10 2.57 -26.74 -0.13
CA VAL A 10 3.99 -27.07 -0.23
C VAL A 10 4.84 -26.26 0.77
N THR A 11 6.12 -26.60 0.87
CA THR A 11 7.12 -25.86 1.66
C THR A 11 7.10 -24.37 1.30
N ALA A 12 7.05 -23.51 2.31
CA ALA A 12 6.88 -22.07 2.12
C ALA A 12 8.20 -21.30 2.04
N LEU A 13 9.19 -21.68 2.84
CA LEU A 13 10.50 -21.03 2.88
C LEU A 13 11.55 -21.86 2.18
N SER A 14 12.32 -21.28 1.29
CA SER A 14 13.50 -21.90 0.71
C SER A 14 14.63 -21.97 1.72
N ASP A 15 15.59 -22.88 1.52
CA ASP A 15 16.76 -23.05 2.38
C ASP A 15 17.51 -21.73 2.59
N PHE A 16 17.68 -20.93 1.55
CA PHE A 16 18.28 -19.60 1.64
C PHE A 16 17.53 -18.65 2.60
N ARG A 17 16.19 -18.67 2.59
CA ARG A 17 15.38 -17.85 3.50
C ARG A 17 15.47 -18.34 4.93
N VAL A 18 15.50 -19.63 5.12
CA VAL A 18 15.69 -20.28 6.44
C VAL A 18 17.05 -19.91 7.01
N GLU A 19 18.13 -20.02 6.23
CA GLU A 19 19.47 -19.65 6.64
C GLU A 19 19.54 -18.16 7.04
N LYS A 20 18.96 -17.27 6.26
CA LYS A 20 18.90 -15.83 6.56
C LYS A 20 18.10 -15.54 7.85
N LEU A 21 17.04 -16.29 8.13
CA LEU A 21 16.29 -16.19 9.39
C LEU A 21 17.16 -16.62 10.57
N PHE A 22 17.90 -17.73 10.46
CA PHE A 22 18.79 -18.18 11.51
C PHE A 22 19.93 -17.19 11.77
N GLN A 23 20.51 -16.57 10.75
CA GLN A 23 21.49 -15.49 10.93
C GLN A 23 20.93 -14.32 11.73
N LYS A 24 19.69 -13.90 11.45
CA LYS A 24 19.01 -12.84 12.20
C LYS A 24 18.69 -13.28 13.63
N ALA A 25 18.23 -14.51 13.83
CA ALA A 25 17.92 -15.06 15.14
C ALA A 25 19.19 -15.15 16.01
N ALA A 26 20.32 -15.60 15.45
CA ALA A 26 21.60 -15.66 16.13
C ALA A 26 22.10 -14.25 16.54
N ALA A 27 21.93 -13.24 15.69
CA ALA A 27 22.27 -11.86 16.01
C ALA A 27 21.45 -11.28 17.18
N LEU A 28 20.25 -11.82 17.43
CA LEU A 28 19.39 -11.48 18.56
C LEU A 28 19.63 -12.37 19.80
N GLY A 29 20.58 -13.30 19.72
CA GLY A 29 20.88 -14.25 20.80
C GLY A 29 19.79 -15.29 21.03
N LEU A 30 18.96 -15.59 20.03
CA LEU A 30 17.93 -16.61 20.11
C LEU A 30 18.57 -18.02 20.06
N PRO A 31 18.00 -19.02 20.77
CA PRO A 31 18.51 -20.37 20.76
C PRO A 31 18.35 -21.02 19.38
N GLU A 32 19.20 -21.99 19.10
CA GLU A 32 19.08 -22.86 17.95
C GLU A 32 17.79 -23.69 18.05
N VAL A 33 17.05 -23.75 16.94
CA VAL A 33 15.82 -24.53 16.80
C VAL A 33 15.82 -25.21 15.44
N LYS A 34 15.03 -26.28 15.29
CA LYS A 34 14.71 -26.77 13.95
C LYS A 34 13.51 -26.04 13.41
N LEU A 35 13.56 -25.63 12.15
CA LEU A 35 12.51 -24.91 11.47
C LEU A 35 11.99 -25.73 10.29
N SER A 36 10.66 -25.85 10.21
CA SER A 36 9.97 -26.28 8.99
C SER A 36 8.84 -25.30 8.68
N SER A 37 8.52 -25.17 7.41
CA SER A 37 7.49 -24.23 6.98
C SER A 37 6.70 -24.75 5.80
N GLU A 38 5.40 -24.43 5.78
CA GLU A 38 4.49 -24.84 4.72
C GLU A 38 3.41 -23.78 4.49
N PHE A 39 2.93 -23.68 3.27
CA PHE A 39 1.75 -22.87 3.01
C PHE A 39 0.49 -23.58 3.48
N TRP A 40 -0.44 -22.78 3.96
CA TRP A 40 -1.79 -23.20 4.28
C TRP A 40 -2.77 -22.31 3.53
N TYR A 41 -3.76 -22.94 2.93
CA TYR A 41 -4.84 -22.25 2.24
C TYR A 41 -6.12 -22.43 3.02
N PHE A 42 -6.84 -21.36 3.20
CA PHE A 42 -8.09 -21.30 3.91
C PHE A 42 -9.17 -20.91 2.91
N VAL A 43 -10.12 -21.82 2.65
CA VAL A 43 -11.19 -21.61 1.68
C VAL A 43 -12.49 -21.38 2.43
N GLY A 44 -13.00 -20.15 2.37
CA GLY A 44 -14.29 -19.76 2.94
C GLY A 44 -15.42 -20.04 1.93
N SER A 45 -16.50 -20.63 2.42
CA SER A 45 -17.69 -20.94 1.64
C SER A 45 -18.95 -20.86 2.52
N GLU A 46 -20.11 -20.59 1.91
CA GLU A 46 -21.38 -20.58 2.65
C GLU A 46 -21.77 -21.98 3.19
N LYS A 47 -21.40 -23.01 2.44
CA LYS A 47 -21.70 -24.41 2.74
C LYS A 47 -20.47 -25.27 2.51
N ALA A 48 -20.47 -26.47 3.10
CA ALA A 48 -19.42 -27.44 2.83
C ALA A 48 -19.32 -27.72 1.32
N LEU A 49 -18.11 -27.66 0.78
CA LEU A 49 -17.81 -27.90 -0.62
C LEU A 49 -17.94 -29.40 -0.93
N ASP A 50 -18.39 -29.72 -2.13
CA ASP A 50 -18.42 -31.10 -2.60
C ASP A 50 -17.03 -31.65 -2.92
N ALA A 51 -16.88 -32.97 -3.00
CA ALA A 51 -15.62 -33.65 -3.22
C ALA A 51 -14.93 -33.24 -4.54
N ALA A 52 -15.70 -33.03 -5.60
CA ALA A 52 -15.16 -32.66 -6.91
C ALA A 52 -14.59 -31.23 -6.90
N THR A 53 -15.26 -30.31 -6.23
CA THR A 53 -14.76 -28.93 -6.01
C THR A 53 -13.50 -28.94 -5.16
N VAL A 54 -13.45 -29.74 -4.09
CA VAL A 54 -12.25 -29.87 -3.24
C VAL A 54 -11.08 -30.45 -4.03
N GLU A 55 -11.28 -31.47 -4.86
CA GLU A 55 -10.24 -32.07 -5.71
C GLU A 55 -9.66 -31.04 -6.69
N LYS A 56 -10.52 -30.25 -7.35
CA LYS A 56 -10.07 -29.16 -8.24
C LYS A 56 -9.28 -28.09 -7.49
N LEU A 57 -9.72 -27.70 -6.28
CA LEU A 57 -8.99 -26.76 -5.43
C LEU A 57 -7.62 -27.30 -5.04
N GLN A 58 -7.53 -28.56 -4.66
CA GLN A 58 -6.26 -29.20 -4.34
C GLN A 58 -5.29 -29.17 -5.52
N ALA A 59 -5.78 -29.48 -6.72
CA ALA A 59 -4.98 -29.41 -7.94
C ALA A 59 -4.54 -27.96 -8.25
N LEU A 60 -5.46 -27.00 -8.15
CA LEU A 60 -5.20 -25.59 -8.46
C LEU A 60 -4.18 -24.96 -7.49
N LEU A 61 -4.27 -25.32 -6.21
CA LEU A 61 -3.43 -24.75 -5.15
C LEU A 61 -2.18 -25.60 -4.86
N ALA A 62 -2.00 -26.73 -5.53
CA ALA A 62 -0.99 -27.73 -5.20
C ALA A 62 -1.03 -28.11 -3.69
N ALA A 63 -2.21 -28.39 -3.19
CA ALA A 63 -2.48 -28.60 -1.77
C ALA A 63 -3.20 -29.92 -1.51
N GLN A 64 -3.27 -30.33 -0.25
CA GLN A 64 -3.89 -31.57 0.20
C GLN A 64 -4.88 -31.29 1.33
N SER A 65 -5.98 -32.03 1.37
CA SER A 65 -6.85 -32.06 2.53
C SER A 65 -6.15 -32.71 3.71
N VAL A 66 -6.49 -32.25 4.90
CA VAL A 66 -6.01 -32.83 6.15
C VAL A 66 -7.22 -33.32 6.96
N GLU A 67 -7.10 -34.49 7.55
CA GLU A 67 -8.18 -35.01 8.41
C GLU A 67 -8.26 -34.20 9.72
N GLN A 68 -7.11 -33.80 10.24
CA GLN A 68 -7.01 -32.97 11.45
C GLN A 68 -5.87 -31.96 11.29
N THR A 69 -6.12 -30.73 11.70
CA THR A 69 -5.08 -29.70 11.72
C THR A 69 -4.03 -30.04 12.80
N PRO A 70 -2.74 -29.95 12.46
CA PRO A 70 -1.69 -30.21 13.44
C PRO A 70 -1.70 -29.13 14.53
N LYS A 71 -1.45 -29.56 15.77
CA LYS A 71 -1.44 -28.68 16.94
C LYS A 71 -0.04 -28.50 17.50
N ALA A 72 0.21 -27.32 18.04
CA ALA A 72 1.40 -27.07 18.85
C ALA A 72 1.41 -27.97 20.09
N ARG A 73 2.58 -28.37 20.54
CA ARG A 73 2.79 -29.20 21.74
C ARG A 73 4.09 -28.79 22.43
N GLU A 74 4.37 -29.35 23.57
CA GLU A 74 5.62 -29.08 24.30
C GLU A 74 6.85 -29.32 23.40
N GLY A 75 7.71 -28.32 23.31
CA GLY A 75 8.89 -28.34 22.43
C GLY A 75 8.61 -28.16 20.94
N LEU A 76 7.34 -28.02 20.52
CA LEU A 76 6.97 -27.75 19.13
C LEU A 76 6.00 -26.55 19.07
N HIS A 77 6.47 -25.45 18.53
CA HIS A 77 5.74 -24.18 18.48
C HIS A 77 5.27 -23.87 17.07
N LEU A 78 4.00 -23.46 16.94
CA LEU A 78 3.41 -22.98 15.68
C LEU A 78 3.38 -21.46 15.66
N PHE A 79 3.82 -20.91 14.54
CA PHE A 79 3.63 -19.52 14.14
C PHE A 79 2.93 -19.53 12.78
N LEU A 80 1.61 -19.36 12.79
CA LEU A 80 0.85 -19.24 11.56
C LEU A 80 0.79 -17.77 11.17
N VAL A 81 1.63 -17.38 10.21
CA VAL A 81 1.66 -16.04 9.63
C VAL A 81 0.53 -15.94 8.61
N THR A 82 -0.39 -15.04 8.83
CA THR A 82 -1.55 -14.78 7.98
C THR A 82 -1.60 -13.33 7.57
N PRO A 83 -2.37 -12.96 6.54
CA PRO A 83 -2.73 -11.56 6.33
C PRO A 83 -3.36 -10.98 7.59
N ARG A 84 -3.24 -9.67 7.76
CA ARG A 84 -3.79 -8.97 8.91
C ARG A 84 -5.29 -9.25 9.07
N LEU A 85 -5.70 -9.64 10.26
CA LEU A 85 -7.10 -9.91 10.56
C LEU A 85 -7.97 -8.69 10.23
N GLY A 86 -9.14 -8.94 9.64
CA GLY A 86 -10.05 -7.89 9.20
C GLY A 86 -9.73 -7.27 7.85
N THR A 87 -8.69 -7.74 7.14
CA THR A 87 -8.34 -7.30 5.79
C THR A 87 -8.52 -8.44 4.77
N ILE A 88 -8.59 -8.07 3.50
CA ILE A 88 -8.52 -9.01 2.36
C ILE A 88 -7.16 -8.83 1.70
N SER A 89 -6.38 -9.91 1.62
CA SER A 89 -5.05 -9.80 1.00
C SER A 89 -5.16 -9.62 -0.52
N PRO A 90 -4.19 -8.91 -1.16
CA PRO A 90 -4.13 -8.83 -2.63
C PRO A 90 -4.01 -10.23 -3.28
N TRP A 91 -3.35 -11.16 -2.61
CA TRP A 91 -3.25 -12.55 -3.03
C TRP A 91 -4.63 -13.23 -3.04
N ALA A 92 -5.43 -13.04 -1.97
CA ALA A 92 -6.77 -13.61 -1.86
C ALA A 92 -7.70 -13.15 -2.97
N SER A 93 -7.71 -11.85 -3.28
CA SER A 93 -8.52 -11.30 -4.37
C SER A 93 -8.20 -11.96 -5.72
N LYS A 94 -6.90 -12.18 -6.00
CA LYS A 94 -6.47 -12.83 -7.22
C LYS A 94 -6.80 -14.33 -7.23
N ALA A 95 -6.53 -15.03 -6.13
CA ALA A 95 -6.77 -16.47 -6.03
C ALA A 95 -8.28 -16.79 -6.12
N THR A 96 -9.12 -16.02 -5.45
CA THR A 96 -10.57 -16.16 -5.51
C THR A 96 -11.10 -15.93 -6.93
N ASN A 97 -10.63 -14.88 -7.59
CA ASN A 97 -11.01 -14.60 -8.99
C ASN A 97 -10.57 -15.71 -9.95
N ILE A 98 -9.38 -16.29 -9.76
CA ILE A 98 -8.93 -17.44 -10.56
C ILE A 98 -9.84 -18.66 -10.33
N ALA A 99 -10.20 -18.96 -9.06
CA ALA A 99 -11.09 -20.06 -8.74
C ALA A 99 -12.46 -19.88 -9.40
N GLU A 100 -13.02 -18.68 -9.34
CA GLU A 100 -14.28 -18.32 -10.00
C GLU A 100 -14.20 -18.50 -11.52
N ASN A 101 -13.14 -18.02 -12.17
CA ASN A 101 -12.90 -18.21 -13.61
C ASN A 101 -12.69 -19.67 -14.00
N CYS A 102 -12.26 -20.53 -13.06
CA CYS A 102 -12.19 -21.99 -13.25
C CYS A 102 -13.52 -22.70 -13.01
N GLY A 103 -14.61 -21.96 -12.77
CA GLY A 103 -15.95 -22.51 -12.54
C GLY A 103 -16.09 -23.19 -11.18
N LEU A 104 -15.35 -22.75 -10.17
CA LEU A 104 -15.49 -23.23 -8.79
C LEU A 104 -16.52 -22.37 -8.08
N GLU A 105 -17.76 -22.87 -8.04
CA GLU A 105 -18.89 -22.18 -7.43
C GLU A 105 -18.92 -22.36 -5.89
N GLY A 106 -19.53 -21.41 -5.21
CA GLY A 106 -19.74 -21.47 -3.75
C GLY A 106 -18.53 -21.07 -2.90
N ILE A 107 -17.44 -20.62 -3.51
CA ILE A 107 -16.27 -20.09 -2.82
C ILE A 107 -16.45 -18.60 -2.61
N GLU A 108 -16.46 -18.17 -1.34
CA GLU A 108 -16.51 -16.76 -0.99
C GLU A 108 -15.13 -16.09 -1.11
N ARG A 109 -14.12 -16.76 -0.59
CA ARG A 109 -12.74 -16.24 -0.55
C ARG A 109 -11.72 -17.34 -0.28
N ILE A 110 -10.55 -17.22 -0.86
CA ILE A 110 -9.39 -18.06 -0.57
C ILE A 110 -8.30 -17.18 0.03
N GLU A 111 -7.86 -17.48 1.23
CA GLU A 111 -6.71 -16.84 1.88
C GLU A 111 -5.53 -17.80 1.99
N ARG A 112 -4.32 -17.24 2.06
CA ARG A 112 -3.09 -18.03 2.25
C ARG A 112 -2.37 -17.58 3.50
N GLY A 113 -2.00 -18.54 4.34
CA GLY A 113 -1.07 -18.36 5.44
C GLY A 113 0.21 -19.17 5.24
N MET A 114 1.18 -18.91 6.08
CA MET A 114 2.43 -19.67 6.20
C MET A 114 2.55 -20.20 7.62
N ALA A 115 2.45 -21.50 7.79
CA ALA A 115 2.74 -22.14 9.06
C ALA A 115 4.26 -22.35 9.19
N VAL A 116 4.84 -21.80 10.23
CA VAL A 116 6.23 -22.02 10.61
C VAL A 116 6.25 -22.80 11.93
N TRP A 117 6.87 -23.94 11.90
CA TRP A 117 7.05 -24.81 13.05
C TRP A 117 8.47 -24.70 13.57
N LEU A 118 8.62 -24.35 14.84
CA LEU A 118 9.90 -24.31 15.53
C LEU A 118 9.94 -25.42 16.57
N GLU A 119 10.91 -26.34 16.44
CA GLU A 119 11.17 -27.40 17.41
C GLU A 119 12.35 -27.00 18.30
N GLY A 120 12.12 -26.86 19.59
CA GLY A 120 13.09 -26.47 20.60
C GLY A 120 12.43 -25.88 21.84
N ALA A 121 13.19 -25.67 22.89
CA ALA A 121 12.70 -24.99 24.08
C ALA A 121 12.75 -23.49 23.91
N LEU A 122 11.59 -22.81 23.95
CA LEU A 122 11.47 -21.37 23.79
C LEU A 122 10.70 -20.78 24.97
N THR A 123 11.25 -19.76 25.59
CA THR A 123 10.51 -18.90 26.54
C THR A 123 9.50 -18.03 25.80
N ASP A 124 8.52 -17.47 26.50
CA ASP A 124 7.52 -16.61 25.87
C ASP A 124 8.13 -15.34 25.24
N GLY A 125 9.16 -14.76 25.85
CA GLY A 125 9.90 -13.65 25.26
C GLY A 125 10.61 -14.04 23.96
N GLN A 126 11.20 -15.24 23.88
CA GLN A 126 11.82 -15.75 22.66
C GLN A 126 10.79 -16.06 21.58
N LYS A 127 9.61 -16.56 21.94
CA LYS A 127 8.49 -16.73 20.99
C LYS A 127 8.04 -15.39 20.39
N GLN A 128 7.96 -14.33 21.20
CA GLN A 128 7.65 -12.99 20.70
C GLN A 128 8.72 -12.46 19.73
N GLN A 129 9.99 -12.67 20.03
CA GLN A 129 11.09 -12.29 19.14
C GLN A 129 11.07 -13.08 17.83
N TRP A 130 10.80 -14.40 17.88
CA TRP A 130 10.60 -15.20 16.69
C TRP A 130 9.41 -14.73 15.86
N ALA A 131 8.27 -14.46 16.49
CA ALA A 131 7.10 -13.91 15.80
C ALA A 131 7.46 -12.61 15.06
N ALA A 132 8.22 -11.70 15.70
CA ALA A 132 8.65 -10.44 15.08
C ALA A 132 9.60 -10.64 13.88
N LEU A 133 10.38 -11.74 13.85
CA LEU A 133 11.22 -12.08 12.70
C LEU A 133 10.46 -12.71 11.54
N LEU A 134 9.33 -13.37 11.82
CA LEU A 134 8.60 -14.18 10.86
C LEU A 134 7.51 -13.41 10.12
N HIS A 135 7.05 -12.26 10.63
CA HIS A 135 5.95 -11.53 10.02
C HIS A 135 6.21 -10.03 9.92
N ASP A 136 5.55 -9.39 8.99
CA ASP A 136 5.44 -7.94 8.91
C ASP A 136 4.20 -7.49 9.71
N ARG A 137 4.46 -6.85 10.89
CA ARG A 137 3.41 -6.39 11.80
C ARG A 137 2.42 -5.38 11.17
N MET A 138 2.75 -4.77 10.04
CA MET A 138 1.87 -3.81 9.36
C MET A 138 0.82 -4.51 8.49
N THR A 139 1.20 -5.62 7.87
CA THR A 139 0.38 -6.32 6.86
C THR A 139 -0.02 -7.73 7.27
N GLU A 140 0.58 -8.27 8.33
CA GLU A 140 0.42 -9.65 8.75
C GLU A 140 0.08 -9.77 10.25
N SER A 141 -0.48 -10.90 10.60
CA SER A 141 -0.74 -11.35 11.97
C SER A 141 -0.16 -12.72 12.20
N VAL A 142 0.19 -13.03 13.44
CA VAL A 142 0.67 -14.36 13.83
C VAL A 142 -0.37 -15.02 14.73
N LEU A 143 -0.84 -16.19 14.31
CA LEU A 143 -1.73 -17.05 15.08
C LEU A 143 -0.94 -18.27 15.58
N THR A 144 -1.42 -18.88 16.65
CA THR A 144 -0.76 -20.04 17.27
C THR A 144 -1.53 -21.35 17.04
N ASP A 145 -2.59 -21.29 16.28
CA ASP A 145 -3.43 -22.44 15.92
C ASP A 145 -3.91 -22.29 14.47
N ILE A 146 -3.89 -23.39 13.71
CA ILE A 146 -4.35 -23.40 12.31
C ILE A 146 -5.85 -23.07 12.23
N ASP A 147 -6.66 -23.61 13.15
CA ASP A 147 -8.11 -23.40 13.14
C ASP A 147 -8.48 -21.94 13.47
N ALA A 148 -7.60 -21.22 14.15
CA ALA A 148 -7.78 -19.79 14.43
C ALA A 148 -7.83 -18.94 13.15
N ALA A 149 -7.33 -19.45 12.01
CA ALA A 149 -7.44 -18.78 10.72
C ALA A 149 -8.87 -18.56 10.24
N ALA A 150 -9.87 -19.24 10.84
CA ALA A 150 -11.28 -18.93 10.62
C ALA A 150 -11.61 -17.46 10.90
N GLN A 151 -10.85 -16.79 11.78
CA GLN A 151 -10.99 -15.35 12.06
C GLN A 151 -10.74 -14.47 10.82
N LEU A 152 -10.01 -14.94 9.82
CA LEU A 152 -9.83 -14.20 8.56
C LEU A 152 -11.14 -13.95 7.83
N PHE A 153 -12.13 -14.80 8.04
CA PHE A 153 -13.44 -14.76 7.38
C PHE A 153 -14.54 -14.10 8.23
N HIS A 154 -14.18 -13.63 9.42
CA HIS A 154 -15.13 -12.86 10.22
C HIS A 154 -15.35 -11.50 9.58
N HIS A 155 -16.58 -11.20 9.24
CA HIS A 155 -16.97 -9.86 8.84
C HIS A 155 -16.89 -8.95 10.07
N ILE A 156 -16.04 -7.97 10.00
CA ILE A 156 -16.05 -6.87 10.96
C ILE A 156 -17.32 -6.08 10.65
N GLN A 157 -18.23 -5.97 11.63
CA GLN A 157 -19.35 -5.07 11.49
C GLN A 157 -18.79 -3.64 11.38
N SER A 158 -19.25 -2.91 10.36
CA SER A 158 -18.92 -1.51 10.21
C SER A 158 -19.34 -0.76 11.48
N GLU A 159 -18.48 0.10 11.98
CA GLU A 159 -18.86 1.03 13.04
C GLU A 159 -19.99 1.92 12.52
N THR A 160 -20.87 2.36 13.42
CA THR A 160 -21.90 3.33 13.09
C THR A 160 -21.25 4.69 12.88
N PHE A 161 -21.74 5.46 11.92
CA PHE A 161 -21.29 6.84 11.73
C PHE A 161 -21.51 7.65 13.01
N SER A 162 -20.50 8.40 13.41
CA SER A 162 -20.67 9.47 14.39
C SER A 162 -21.12 10.75 13.67
N SER A 163 -21.78 11.65 14.39
CA SER A 163 -22.28 12.91 13.85
C SER A 163 -21.80 14.08 14.70
N VAL A 164 -21.40 15.17 14.04
CA VAL A 164 -21.00 16.40 14.72
C VAL A 164 -22.20 17.35 14.74
N ASP A 165 -22.63 17.78 15.94
CA ASP A 165 -23.80 18.61 16.10
C ASP A 165 -23.56 20.08 15.66
N VAL A 166 -23.56 20.29 14.34
CA VAL A 166 -23.42 21.63 13.73
C VAL A 166 -24.71 22.42 13.82
N LEU A 167 -25.89 21.77 13.84
CA LEU A 167 -27.16 22.48 13.96
C LEU A 167 -27.38 23.11 15.34
N GLY A 168 -26.99 22.41 16.40
CA GLY A 168 -27.12 22.90 17.79
C GLY A 168 -25.91 23.66 18.28
N GLY A 169 -24.70 23.18 17.99
CA GLY A 169 -23.42 23.73 18.48
C GLY A 169 -22.71 24.67 17.51
N GLY A 170 -23.21 24.81 16.27
CA GLY A 170 -22.69 25.75 15.28
C GLY A 170 -21.21 25.57 14.96
N LYS A 171 -20.53 26.71 14.79
CA LYS A 171 -19.11 26.79 14.46
C LYS A 171 -18.22 26.16 15.52
N GLU A 172 -18.56 26.31 16.80
CA GLU A 172 -17.76 25.82 17.91
C GLU A 172 -17.68 24.28 17.92
N ALA A 173 -18.81 23.62 17.62
CA ALA A 173 -18.83 22.15 17.51
C ALA A 173 -17.92 21.66 16.38
N LEU A 174 -17.87 22.36 15.26
CA LEU A 174 -17.01 21.97 14.13
C LEU A 174 -15.53 22.30 14.40
N VAL A 175 -15.22 23.40 15.06
CA VAL A 175 -13.85 23.73 15.51
C VAL A 175 -13.32 22.66 16.46
N LYS A 176 -14.15 22.20 17.40
CA LYS A 176 -13.80 21.11 18.30
C LYS A 176 -13.53 19.80 17.52
N ALA A 177 -14.45 19.43 16.65
CA ALA A 177 -14.30 18.23 15.80
C ALA A 177 -13.05 18.32 14.90
N ASN A 178 -12.75 19.51 14.34
CA ASN A 178 -11.54 19.76 13.54
C ASN A 178 -10.26 19.41 14.32
N THR A 179 -10.21 19.75 15.60
CA THR A 179 -9.06 19.46 16.47
C THR A 179 -9.02 17.98 16.88
N GLU A 180 -10.14 17.43 17.34
CA GLU A 180 -10.22 16.06 17.85
C GLU A 180 -10.01 15.01 16.76
N MET A 181 -10.50 15.25 15.54
CA MET A 181 -10.37 14.37 14.39
C MET A 181 -9.13 14.66 13.53
N GLY A 182 -8.39 15.73 13.80
CA GLY A 182 -7.20 16.10 13.03
C GLY A 182 -7.50 16.47 11.58
N LEU A 183 -8.62 17.14 11.30
CA LEU A 183 -9.08 17.44 9.94
C LEU A 183 -8.25 18.52 9.22
N ALA A 184 -7.56 19.37 9.96
CA ALA A 184 -6.76 20.49 9.44
C ALA A 184 -7.55 21.45 8.54
N LEU A 185 -8.81 21.69 8.88
CA LEU A 185 -9.67 22.67 8.19
C LEU A 185 -9.25 24.09 8.53
N SER A 186 -9.24 24.97 7.53
CA SER A 186 -9.05 26.40 7.70
C SER A 186 -10.34 27.08 8.21
N ALA A 187 -10.22 28.32 8.68
CA ALA A 187 -11.35 29.06 9.26
C ALA A 187 -12.48 29.26 8.26
N ASP A 188 -12.14 29.56 7.00
CA ASP A 188 -13.09 29.74 5.89
C ASP A 188 -13.76 28.42 5.47
N GLU A 189 -13.04 27.29 5.55
CA GLU A 189 -13.61 25.96 5.31
C GLU A 189 -14.60 25.55 6.41
N ILE A 190 -14.29 25.92 7.66
CA ILE A 190 -15.22 25.71 8.79
C ILE A 190 -16.49 26.54 8.57
N ASP A 191 -16.36 27.82 8.24
CA ASP A 191 -17.52 28.70 7.97
C ASP A 191 -18.36 28.17 6.80
N TYR A 192 -17.72 27.75 5.72
CA TYR A 192 -18.39 27.12 4.58
C TYR A 192 -19.19 25.87 4.97
N LEU A 193 -18.60 24.99 5.76
CA LEU A 193 -19.28 23.76 6.21
C LEU A 193 -20.45 24.05 7.12
N VAL A 194 -20.29 24.98 8.08
CA VAL A 194 -21.39 25.38 8.98
C VAL A 194 -22.56 25.91 8.18
N GLU A 195 -22.32 26.87 7.28
CA GLU A 195 -23.37 27.47 6.45
C GLU A 195 -24.12 26.42 5.59
N ASN A 196 -23.36 25.51 4.96
CA ASN A 196 -23.95 24.49 4.11
C ASN A 196 -24.75 23.44 4.88
N TYR A 197 -24.23 22.93 6.03
CA TYR A 197 -24.97 21.96 6.83
C TYR A 197 -26.20 22.56 7.49
N GLN A 198 -26.15 23.84 7.89
CA GLN A 198 -27.34 24.56 8.35
C GLN A 198 -28.37 24.70 7.22
N ALA A 199 -27.96 25.07 6.00
CA ALA A 199 -28.83 25.13 4.84
C ALA A 199 -29.46 23.77 4.48
N LEU A 200 -28.70 22.68 4.63
CA LEU A 200 -29.17 21.30 4.45
C LEU A 200 -30.08 20.82 5.59
N ASN A 201 -30.17 21.56 6.69
CA ASN A 201 -30.90 21.21 7.89
C ASN A 201 -30.55 19.79 8.43
N ARG A 202 -29.30 19.44 8.43
CA ARG A 202 -28.77 18.19 9.00
C ARG A 202 -27.34 18.34 9.51
N ASN A 203 -26.96 17.46 10.39
CA ASN A 203 -25.59 17.38 10.88
C ASN A 203 -24.68 16.59 9.92
N PRO A 204 -23.40 16.95 9.81
CA PRO A 204 -22.42 16.12 9.09
C PRO A 204 -22.08 14.84 9.86
N SER A 205 -21.80 13.77 9.12
CA SER A 205 -21.13 12.62 9.68
C SER A 205 -19.61 12.82 9.73
N ASP A 206 -18.95 12.04 10.57
CA ASP A 206 -17.48 11.96 10.64
C ASP A 206 -16.84 11.66 9.29
N VAL A 207 -17.43 10.72 8.54
CA VAL A 207 -16.96 10.33 7.20
C VAL A 207 -17.05 11.50 6.22
N GLU A 208 -18.16 12.26 6.22
CA GLU A 208 -18.32 13.43 5.34
C GLU A 208 -17.29 14.51 5.66
N LEU A 209 -17.03 14.77 6.93
CA LEU A 209 -15.99 15.72 7.35
C LEU A 209 -14.60 15.26 6.95
N MET A 210 -14.29 13.98 7.14
CA MET A 210 -13.02 13.41 6.73
C MET A 210 -12.84 13.46 5.19
N MET A 211 -13.86 13.12 4.42
CA MET A 211 -13.82 13.20 2.95
C MET A 211 -13.61 14.65 2.48
N PHE A 212 -14.30 15.62 3.09
CA PHE A 212 -14.11 17.04 2.77
C PHE A 212 -12.67 17.47 3.09
N ALA A 213 -12.16 17.12 4.28
CA ALA A 213 -10.80 17.44 4.68
C ALA A 213 -9.76 16.86 3.73
N GLN A 214 -9.92 15.61 3.31
CA GLN A 214 -9.01 14.95 2.36
C GLN A 214 -9.09 15.60 0.97
N ALA A 215 -10.28 15.89 0.45
CA ALA A 215 -10.45 16.55 -0.84
C ALA A 215 -9.88 17.97 -0.87
N ASN A 216 -9.86 18.65 0.27
CA ASN A 216 -9.31 20.01 0.43
C ASN A 216 -7.92 20.03 1.09
N SER A 217 -7.24 18.88 1.20
CA SER A 217 -5.89 18.79 1.78
C SER A 217 -4.84 19.49 0.92
N GLU A 218 -3.65 19.71 1.50
CA GLU A 218 -2.50 20.25 0.75
C GLU A 218 -2.13 19.34 -0.42
N HIS A 219 -2.25 18.02 -0.26
CA HIS A 219 -2.00 17.06 -1.33
C HIS A 219 -2.89 17.28 -2.56
N CYS A 220 -4.18 17.55 -2.36
CA CYS A 220 -5.13 17.71 -3.48
C CYS A 220 -5.23 19.16 -3.99
N ARG A 221 -5.13 20.15 -3.11
CA ARG A 221 -5.38 21.56 -3.45
C ARG A 221 -4.18 22.48 -3.35
N HIS A 222 -3.06 22.03 -2.79
CA HIS A 222 -1.87 22.86 -2.58
C HIS A 222 -2.20 24.19 -1.88
N LYS A 223 -2.95 24.15 -0.78
CA LYS A 223 -3.45 25.34 -0.09
C LYS A 223 -2.33 26.30 0.34
N ILE A 224 -1.23 25.77 0.87
CA ILE A 224 -0.07 26.56 1.30
C ILE A 224 0.63 27.20 0.08
N PHE A 225 0.91 26.43 -0.96
CA PHE A 225 1.58 26.92 -2.15
C PHE A 225 0.74 27.90 -2.99
N ASN A 226 -0.59 27.78 -2.93
CA ASN A 226 -1.50 28.70 -3.61
C ASN A 226 -1.98 29.85 -2.72
N ALA A 227 -1.69 29.83 -1.41
CA ALA A 227 -2.10 30.88 -0.49
C ALA A 227 -1.44 32.22 -0.80
N ASP A 228 -2.02 33.29 -0.25
CA ASP A 228 -1.42 34.61 -0.24
C ASP A 228 -0.10 34.55 0.54
N PHE A 229 0.98 34.97 -0.13
CA PHE A 229 2.30 35.00 0.49
C PHE A 229 2.56 36.37 1.12
N ILE A 230 2.73 36.42 2.43
CA ILE A 230 2.93 37.65 3.20
C ILE A 230 4.37 37.64 3.75
N LEU A 231 5.16 38.63 3.32
CA LEU A 231 6.54 38.80 3.79
C LEU A 231 6.65 40.08 4.59
N ASN A 232 7.06 40.00 5.86
CA ASN A 232 7.20 41.16 6.76
C ASN A 232 5.92 42.02 6.87
N GLY A 233 4.75 41.41 6.79
CA GLY A 233 3.46 42.08 6.83
C GLY A 233 2.93 42.60 5.49
N GLU A 234 3.70 42.47 4.42
CA GLU A 234 3.31 42.89 3.09
C GLU A 234 2.91 41.70 2.23
N LYS A 235 1.71 41.79 1.64
CA LYS A 235 1.21 40.79 0.69
C LYS A 235 2.05 40.83 -0.59
N GLN A 236 2.62 39.71 -0.95
CA GLN A 236 3.38 39.57 -2.19
C GLN A 236 2.43 39.42 -3.40
N PRO A 237 2.85 39.86 -4.60
CA PRO A 237 2.01 39.84 -5.78
C PRO A 237 1.69 38.45 -6.31
N LYS A 238 2.43 37.44 -5.90
CA LYS A 238 2.29 36.05 -6.32
C LYS A 238 2.37 35.08 -5.15
N SER A 239 1.61 34.00 -5.24
CA SER A 239 1.77 32.84 -4.38
C SER A 239 3.09 32.12 -4.69
N LEU A 240 3.52 31.19 -3.80
CA LEU A 240 4.70 30.35 -4.04
C LEU A 240 4.56 29.55 -5.35
N PHE A 241 3.38 29.03 -5.64
CA PHE A 241 3.11 28.30 -6.89
C PHE A 241 3.20 29.23 -8.11
N GLY A 242 2.76 30.47 -7.96
CA GLY A 242 2.93 31.51 -9.00
C GLY A 242 4.41 31.76 -9.31
N MET A 243 5.26 31.84 -8.29
CA MET A 243 6.72 32.02 -8.45
C MET A 243 7.37 30.81 -9.15
N ILE A 244 6.94 29.56 -8.83
CA ILE A 244 7.43 28.37 -9.52
C ILE A 244 7.10 28.43 -11.01
N ARG A 245 5.87 28.84 -11.36
CA ARG A 245 5.44 28.95 -12.76
C ARG A 245 6.17 30.05 -13.53
N ASP A 246 6.72 31.06 -12.87
CA ASP A 246 7.48 32.12 -13.51
C ASP A 246 8.70 31.58 -14.26
N THR A 247 9.36 30.56 -13.74
CA THR A 247 10.49 29.91 -14.41
C THR A 247 10.08 29.34 -15.77
N HIS A 248 8.96 28.61 -15.80
CA HIS A 248 8.43 28.08 -17.05
C HIS A 248 7.95 29.18 -18.00
N ASN A 249 7.25 30.19 -17.47
CA ASN A 249 6.75 31.30 -18.30
C ASN A 249 7.90 32.13 -18.93
N ALA A 250 9.02 32.22 -18.25
CA ALA A 250 10.20 32.97 -18.77
C ALA A 250 10.97 32.16 -19.83
N HIS A 251 10.95 30.83 -19.73
CA HIS A 251 11.68 29.90 -20.62
C HIS A 251 10.82 28.67 -20.97
N PRO A 252 9.77 28.84 -21.81
CA PRO A 252 8.86 27.75 -22.17
C PRO A 252 9.41 26.84 -23.29
N GLU A 253 10.53 27.22 -23.92
CA GLU A 253 11.10 26.51 -25.06
C GLU A 253 11.40 25.04 -24.70
N GLY A 254 11.08 24.14 -25.60
CA GLY A 254 11.27 22.70 -25.39
C GLY A 254 10.22 22.04 -24.46
N THR A 255 9.24 22.80 -23.94
CA THR A 255 8.13 22.24 -23.17
C THR A 255 6.90 22.05 -24.05
N VAL A 256 6.44 20.81 -24.15
CA VAL A 256 5.23 20.44 -24.88
C VAL A 256 4.00 20.52 -23.98
N VAL A 257 4.09 20.00 -22.76
CA VAL A 257 3.02 20.04 -21.74
C VAL A 257 3.61 20.34 -20.36
N ALA A 258 3.07 21.36 -19.70
CA ALA A 258 3.33 21.65 -18.29
C ALA A 258 2.03 22.10 -17.60
N TYR A 259 1.81 21.64 -16.35
CA TYR A 259 0.70 21.99 -15.46
C TYR A 259 -0.72 21.69 -16.00
N LYS A 260 -0.86 20.79 -16.97
CA LYS A 260 -2.16 20.48 -17.63
C LYS A 260 -2.50 19.01 -17.75
N ASP A 261 -1.57 18.10 -17.39
CA ASP A 261 -1.77 16.66 -17.49
C ASP A 261 -1.11 15.96 -16.29
N ASN A 262 -1.22 14.63 -16.23
CA ASN A 262 -0.69 13.80 -15.15
C ASN A 262 0.84 13.82 -15.05
N SER A 263 1.52 14.10 -16.17
CA SER A 263 2.96 14.30 -16.22
C SER A 263 3.32 15.45 -17.15
N SER A 264 4.55 15.97 -17.03
CA SER A 264 5.08 16.92 -17.98
C SER A 264 5.62 16.23 -19.22
N VAL A 265 5.62 16.94 -20.35
CA VAL A 265 6.17 16.48 -21.63
C VAL A 265 7.14 17.52 -22.15
N ILE A 266 8.36 17.09 -22.44
CA ILE A 266 9.38 17.92 -23.10
C ILE A 266 9.65 17.42 -24.52
N GLU A 267 10.15 18.29 -25.36
CA GLU A 267 10.53 17.92 -26.73
C GLU A 267 11.64 16.87 -26.71
N GLY A 268 11.48 15.87 -27.56
CA GLY A 268 12.48 14.82 -27.80
C GLY A 268 13.01 14.86 -29.20
N ALA A 269 13.74 13.83 -29.57
CA ALA A 269 14.33 13.71 -30.89
C ALA A 269 13.37 13.07 -31.90
N LYS A 270 13.59 13.36 -33.16
CA LYS A 270 13.01 12.65 -34.29
C LYS A 270 13.76 11.34 -34.47
N ILE A 271 13.08 10.24 -34.32
CA ILE A 271 13.69 8.90 -34.36
C ILE A 271 12.87 7.93 -35.23
N GLU A 272 13.51 6.88 -35.70
CA GLU A 272 12.84 5.74 -36.35
C GLU A 272 12.48 4.69 -35.31
N ARG A 273 11.22 4.28 -35.29
CA ARG A 273 10.69 3.23 -34.41
C ARG A 273 10.07 2.09 -35.19
N LEU A 274 10.39 0.86 -34.78
CA LEU A 274 9.85 -0.35 -35.38
C LEU A 274 8.55 -0.77 -34.69
N TYR A 275 7.42 -0.71 -35.40
CA TYR A 275 6.15 -1.24 -34.91
C TYR A 275 5.24 -1.69 -36.09
N PRO A 276 4.18 -2.48 -35.77
CA PRO A 276 3.28 -2.96 -36.84
C PRO A 276 2.45 -1.81 -37.40
N ASN A 277 2.31 -1.78 -38.73
CA ASN A 277 1.38 -0.88 -39.41
C ASN A 277 -0.01 -1.54 -39.48
N ALA A 278 -0.82 -1.34 -38.44
CA ALA A 278 -2.14 -1.95 -38.29
C ALA A 278 -3.15 -1.46 -39.35
N ALA A 279 -3.00 -0.23 -39.83
CA ALA A 279 -3.94 0.37 -40.80
C ALA A 279 -3.87 -0.26 -42.20
N GLU A 280 -2.71 -0.79 -42.57
CA GLU A 280 -2.46 -1.34 -43.92
C GLU A 280 -2.25 -2.86 -43.94
N ASN A 281 -2.45 -3.53 -42.81
CA ASN A 281 -2.20 -4.99 -42.65
C ASN A 281 -0.80 -5.43 -43.14
N GLN A 282 0.20 -4.58 -42.91
CA GLN A 282 1.56 -4.71 -43.48
C GLN A 282 2.61 -4.92 -42.39
N GLY A 283 2.72 -5.97 -41.72
CA GLY A 283 3.82 -6.33 -40.84
C GLY A 283 4.54 -5.18 -40.09
N TYR A 284 5.71 -5.46 -39.56
CA TYR A 284 6.55 -4.47 -38.89
C TYR A 284 7.31 -3.58 -39.86
N ARG A 285 7.31 -2.28 -39.61
CA ARG A 285 8.07 -1.28 -40.39
C ARG A 285 8.69 -0.24 -39.49
N PHE A 286 9.72 0.42 -39.98
CA PHE A 286 10.26 1.62 -39.35
C PHE A 286 9.38 2.82 -39.69
N HIS A 287 9.03 3.57 -38.66
CA HIS A 287 8.26 4.80 -38.75
C HIS A 287 9.09 5.93 -38.13
N GLU A 288 9.30 7.00 -38.91
CA GLU A 288 9.95 8.21 -38.40
C GLU A 288 8.91 9.07 -37.68
N GLU A 289 9.17 9.42 -36.42
CA GLU A 289 8.27 10.21 -35.60
C GLU A 289 9.00 11.09 -34.58
N ASP A 290 8.40 12.20 -34.21
CA ASP A 290 8.86 13.01 -33.08
C ASP A 290 8.54 12.28 -31.78
N THR A 291 9.57 11.87 -31.05
CA THR A 291 9.42 11.12 -29.83
C THR A 291 9.74 11.98 -28.62
N HIS A 292 8.68 12.55 -28.03
CA HIS A 292 8.79 13.39 -26.84
C HIS A 292 9.08 12.55 -25.59
N ILE A 293 9.61 13.23 -24.57
CA ILE A 293 9.97 12.64 -23.28
C ILE A 293 8.95 13.07 -22.24
N ILE A 294 8.32 12.12 -21.59
CA ILE A 294 7.47 12.37 -20.43
C ILE A 294 8.28 12.26 -19.15
N MET A 295 7.94 13.08 -18.16
CA MET A 295 8.53 13.05 -16.82
C MET A 295 7.46 13.16 -15.76
N LYS A 296 7.49 12.22 -14.83
CA LYS A 296 6.69 12.19 -13.62
C LYS A 296 7.60 11.97 -12.41
N VAL A 297 7.38 12.73 -11.36
CA VAL A 297 8.08 12.57 -10.08
C VAL A 297 7.06 12.46 -8.96
N GLU A 298 7.38 11.64 -7.97
CA GLU A 298 6.58 11.44 -6.77
C GLU A 298 7.45 11.50 -5.52
N THR A 299 6.97 12.18 -4.49
CA THR A 299 7.55 12.09 -3.15
C THR A 299 6.92 10.92 -2.41
N HIS A 300 7.70 9.88 -2.11
CA HIS A 300 7.20 8.65 -1.50
C HIS A 300 8.00 8.25 -0.26
N ASN A 301 8.51 9.24 0.49
CA ASN A 301 9.41 9.04 1.61
C ASN A 301 8.72 8.37 2.78
N HIS A 302 7.57 8.86 3.21
CA HIS A 302 6.81 8.33 4.35
C HIS A 302 6.36 6.89 4.15
N PRO A 303 5.63 6.53 3.08
CA PRO A 303 5.24 5.14 2.84
C PRO A 303 6.45 4.20 2.74
N THR A 304 7.55 4.64 2.11
CA THR A 304 8.77 3.84 1.99
C THR A 304 9.49 3.69 3.33
N ALA A 305 9.46 4.70 4.20
CA ALA A 305 10.04 4.61 5.53
C ALA A 305 9.25 3.66 6.46
N ILE A 306 7.93 3.64 6.34
CA ILE A 306 7.04 2.80 7.16
C ILE A 306 7.09 1.34 6.69
N ALA A 307 6.96 1.10 5.39
CA ALA A 307 6.95 -0.21 4.76
C ALA A 307 7.84 -0.19 3.50
N PRO A 308 9.16 -0.39 3.61
CA PRO A 308 10.13 -0.08 2.56
C PRO A 308 9.81 -0.70 1.20
N PHE A 309 9.49 -1.98 1.16
CA PHE A 309 9.21 -2.66 -0.11
C PHE A 309 7.83 -2.30 -0.69
N ALA A 310 6.78 -2.39 0.13
CA ALA A 310 5.43 -2.06 -0.30
C ALA A 310 5.28 -0.55 -0.61
N GLY A 311 5.90 0.30 0.22
CA GLY A 311 5.90 1.74 0.03
C GLY A 311 6.59 2.16 -1.27
N ALA A 312 7.81 1.68 -1.52
CA ALA A 312 8.54 1.94 -2.75
C ALA A 312 7.79 1.43 -3.99
N ALA A 313 7.22 0.23 -3.94
CA ALA A 313 6.44 -0.34 -5.03
C ALA A 313 5.19 0.49 -5.34
N THR A 314 4.52 1.02 -4.32
CA THR A 314 3.35 1.89 -4.49
C THR A 314 3.73 3.22 -5.15
N GLY A 315 4.88 3.81 -4.78
CA GLY A 315 5.41 5.01 -5.40
C GLY A 315 5.70 4.82 -6.89
N ALA A 316 6.50 3.80 -7.21
CA ALA A 316 6.80 3.44 -8.60
C ALA A 316 5.54 3.12 -9.42
N GLY A 317 4.57 2.42 -8.81
CA GLY A 317 3.27 2.13 -9.44
C GLY A 317 2.46 3.39 -9.74
N GLY A 318 2.51 4.40 -8.86
CA GLY A 318 1.88 5.71 -9.05
C GLY A 318 2.49 6.48 -10.22
N GLU A 319 3.80 6.52 -10.30
CA GLU A 319 4.52 7.15 -11.43
C GLU A 319 4.16 6.49 -12.78
N ILE A 320 4.20 5.16 -12.85
CA ILE A 320 3.85 4.41 -14.06
C ILE A 320 2.39 4.67 -14.47
N ARG A 321 1.47 4.75 -13.51
CA ARG A 321 0.06 5.02 -13.76
C ARG A 321 -0.14 6.40 -14.37
N ASP A 322 0.49 7.43 -13.83
CA ASP A 322 0.36 8.79 -14.30
C ASP A 322 1.02 8.97 -15.67
N GLU A 323 2.20 8.40 -15.88
CA GLU A 323 2.83 8.38 -17.20
C GLU A 323 1.95 7.66 -18.22
N GLY A 324 1.38 6.51 -17.87
CA GLY A 324 0.47 5.76 -18.73
C GLY A 324 -0.84 6.47 -19.06
N ALA A 325 -1.29 7.40 -18.18
CA ALA A 325 -2.48 8.21 -18.39
C ALA A 325 -2.23 9.47 -19.22
N THR A 326 -0.96 9.88 -19.40
CA THR A 326 -0.60 11.10 -20.11
C THR A 326 -0.74 10.93 -21.62
N GLY A 327 -1.57 11.74 -22.26
CA GLY A 327 -1.72 11.76 -23.72
C GLY A 327 -2.12 10.40 -24.32
N LYS A 328 -1.51 10.06 -25.44
CA LYS A 328 -1.76 8.80 -26.16
C LYS A 328 -0.46 8.06 -26.45
N GLY A 329 -0.39 6.79 -26.06
CA GLY A 329 0.74 5.93 -26.42
C GLY A 329 2.00 6.13 -25.59
N SER A 330 1.90 6.76 -24.45
CA SER A 330 3.02 6.90 -23.50
C SER A 330 3.47 5.53 -22.98
N ARG A 331 4.78 5.40 -22.72
CA ARG A 331 5.38 4.14 -22.26
C ARG A 331 6.49 4.44 -21.27
N PRO A 332 6.40 4.01 -20.01
CA PRO A 332 7.50 4.08 -19.06
C PRO A 332 8.74 3.37 -19.62
N LYS A 333 9.90 4.01 -19.54
CA LYS A 333 11.17 3.51 -20.08
C LYS A 333 12.28 3.42 -19.06
N ALA A 334 12.29 4.35 -18.10
CA ALA A 334 13.31 4.42 -17.07
C ALA A 334 12.68 4.87 -15.76
N GLY A 335 13.20 4.40 -14.64
CA GLY A 335 12.88 4.87 -13.31
C GLY A 335 14.13 5.41 -12.64
N LEU A 336 13.98 6.51 -11.90
CA LEU A 336 15.02 7.09 -11.06
C LEU A 336 14.55 7.02 -9.60
N THR A 337 15.48 6.70 -8.70
CA THR A 337 15.23 6.69 -7.27
C THR A 337 16.22 7.62 -6.59
N GLY A 338 15.71 8.56 -5.80
CA GLY A 338 16.51 9.49 -5.03
C GLY A 338 16.14 9.46 -3.56
N PHE A 339 17.16 9.46 -2.69
CA PHE A 339 17.00 9.58 -1.25
C PHE A 339 17.78 10.76 -0.73
N THR A 340 17.12 11.63 0.04
CA THR A 340 17.81 12.68 0.78
C THR A 340 18.31 12.10 2.10
N VAL A 341 19.59 12.18 2.33
CA VAL A 341 20.25 11.77 3.58
C VAL A 341 21.01 12.93 4.20
N SER A 342 21.11 12.95 5.52
CA SER A 342 21.80 14.03 6.22
C SER A 342 23.32 13.90 6.11
N ASN A 343 23.84 12.73 6.48
CA ASN A 343 25.28 12.47 6.55
C ASN A 343 25.55 11.08 5.97
N LEU A 344 26.50 10.98 5.07
CA LEU A 344 26.88 9.69 4.46
C LEU A 344 27.83 8.88 5.35
N ASN A 345 28.64 9.59 6.18
CA ASN A 345 29.66 9.00 7.06
C ASN A 345 30.54 7.97 6.34
N ILE A 346 31.04 8.33 5.14
CA ILE A 346 31.86 7.45 4.33
C ILE A 346 33.22 7.32 4.99
N PRO A 347 33.65 6.11 5.39
CA PRO A 347 34.95 5.93 6.06
C PRO A 347 36.11 6.48 5.23
N GLY A 348 36.91 7.37 5.83
CA GLY A 348 38.06 8.01 5.20
C GLY A 348 37.72 9.20 4.28
N LEU A 349 36.43 9.58 4.19
CA LEU A 349 35.94 10.74 3.45
C LEU A 349 34.94 11.55 4.27
N GLU A 350 35.04 11.49 5.59
CA GLU A 350 34.16 12.20 6.51
C GLU A 350 34.27 13.71 6.29
N GLN A 351 33.12 14.38 6.27
CA GLN A 351 33.06 15.83 6.04
C GLN A 351 32.94 16.60 7.36
N PRO A 352 33.43 17.84 7.45
CA PRO A 352 33.41 18.62 8.70
C PRO A 352 32.01 18.90 9.26
N TRP A 353 30.98 18.81 8.44
CA TRP A 353 29.58 19.03 8.83
C TRP A 353 28.86 17.75 9.22
N GLU A 354 29.47 16.58 9.05
CA GLU A 354 28.85 15.32 9.44
C GLU A 354 28.93 15.15 10.95
N GLN A 355 27.76 15.03 11.59
CA GLN A 355 27.64 14.85 13.03
C GLN A 355 26.93 13.54 13.33
N ALA A 356 27.42 12.78 14.31
CA ALA A 356 26.70 11.64 14.83
C ALA A 356 25.57 12.15 15.72
N TYR A 357 24.34 12.05 15.25
CA TYR A 357 23.17 12.22 16.08
C TYR A 357 23.01 10.95 16.92
N GLY A 358 22.98 11.12 18.25
CA GLY A 358 22.81 10.01 19.18
C GLY A 358 21.62 9.10 18.83
N LYS A 359 21.73 7.83 19.27
CA LYS A 359 20.69 6.79 19.07
C LYS A 359 19.39 7.14 19.76
#